data_32372392a1a42755a7a884de0618ec53
#
_entry.id   32372392a1a42755a7a884de0618ec53
#
_cell.length_a   1.000
_cell.length_b   1.000
_cell.length_c   1.000
_cell.angle_alpha   90.00
_cell.angle_beta   90.00
_cell.angle_gamma   90.00
#
_symmetry.space_group_name_H-M   'P 1'
#
loop_
_entity.id
_entity.type
_entity.pdbx_description
1 polymer ?
#
loop_
_entity_poly.entity_id
_entity_poly.type
_entity_poly.pdbx_seq_one_letter_code
_entity_poly.pdbx_strand_id
1 'polypeptide(L)'
;MYRNSQYVVVQGIVRIMSDFNKKRDMKGKDSIGYFHICTDGRVLPWMFQDERDFIAGVNRIGICSLRAGVKVIAFVLMDNHIHFVLQGTMPQCKVFITLYKQLTGTWIHIRYGLNDFLKLLPTNIMLLDTEERLLNTIAYIDRNPVVAGYRYLATEYPWGSARYLFKSSREEKDVKPLSMLSCRSLRSMLRTRVVLPGHWRIDSKGMLCPDSFIDASVIESYFKTPVRYSYFLSKKLEGIVEQELELSQRAFIPDIELRAIVRKMISEEFGKDSIAELDVNARLAIARKLRYSYASTIKQISRMV
;
A
#
# COMPACT_ATOMS: atom_id res chain seq x y z
N MET A 1 -14.51 36.81 36.60
CA MET A 1 -13.09 36.39 36.56
C MET A 1 -12.85 34.86 36.38
N TYR A 2 -13.86 34.06 36.12
CA TYR A 2 -13.73 32.57 36.05
C TYR A 2 -13.62 31.97 34.62
N ARG A 3 -13.79 32.76 33.55
CA ARG A 3 -13.75 32.26 32.15
C ARG A 3 -12.33 32.16 31.56
N ASN A 4 -11.36 32.91 32.05
CA ASN A 4 -9.99 32.90 31.48
C ASN A 4 -9.13 31.73 31.97
N SER A 5 -9.43 31.13 33.11
CA SER A 5 -8.64 30.04 33.70
C SER A 5 -8.84 28.72 32.93
N GLN A 6 -10.03 28.42 32.48
CA GLN A 6 -10.31 27.17 31.71
C GLN A 6 -9.69 27.20 30.29
N TYR A 7 -9.62 28.36 29.65
CA TYR A 7 -9.01 28.51 28.32
C TYR A 7 -7.51 28.29 28.35
N VAL A 8 -6.82 28.75 29.39
CA VAL A 8 -5.36 28.57 29.55
C VAL A 8 -5.00 27.10 29.84
N VAL A 9 -5.84 26.40 30.65
CA VAL A 9 -5.64 24.98 30.95
C VAL A 9 -5.88 24.11 29.70
N VAL A 10 -6.91 24.38 28.91
CA VAL A 10 -7.18 23.65 27.66
C VAL A 10 -6.09 23.88 26.61
N GLN A 11 -5.60 25.11 26.46
CA GLN A 11 -4.47 25.39 25.57
C GLN A 11 -3.16 24.72 26.05
N GLY A 12 -2.93 24.65 27.35
CA GLY A 12 -1.80 23.93 27.94
C GLY A 12 -1.86 22.41 27.66
N ILE A 13 -3.03 21.80 27.81
CA ILE A 13 -3.25 20.37 27.53
C ILE A 13 -3.12 20.06 26.04
N VAL A 14 -3.67 20.91 25.18
CA VAL A 14 -3.56 20.76 23.70
C VAL A 14 -2.10 20.89 23.26
N ARG A 15 -1.33 21.80 23.87
CA ARG A 15 0.10 21.98 23.58
C ARG A 15 0.92 20.78 24.05
N ILE A 16 0.65 20.26 25.26
CA ILE A 16 1.30 19.06 25.82
C ILE A 16 0.97 17.84 24.97
N MET A 17 -0.28 17.65 24.55
CA MET A 17 -0.68 16.54 23.67
C MET A 17 -0.09 16.69 22.26
N SER A 18 0.02 17.90 21.72
CA SER A 18 0.71 18.19 20.46
C SER A 18 2.20 17.86 20.53
N ASP A 19 2.87 18.23 21.62
CA ASP A 19 4.29 17.96 21.84
C ASP A 19 4.57 16.48 22.16
N PHE A 20 3.63 15.80 22.83
CA PHE A 20 3.69 14.34 23.03
C PHE A 20 3.49 13.58 21.71
N ASN A 21 2.55 13.99 20.87
CA ASN A 21 2.36 13.42 19.54
C ASN A 21 3.54 13.74 18.61
N LYS A 22 4.09 14.95 18.63
CA LYS A 22 5.33 15.30 17.90
C LYS A 22 6.52 14.46 18.35
N LYS A 23 6.71 14.24 19.66
CA LYS A 23 7.79 13.38 20.18
C LYS A 23 7.59 11.90 19.84
N ARG A 24 6.34 11.43 19.80
CA ARG A 24 6.01 10.05 19.37
C ARG A 24 6.23 9.88 17.86
N ASP A 25 5.83 10.85 17.06
CA ASP A 25 6.08 10.88 15.61
C ASP A 25 7.55 11.03 15.26
N MET A 26 8.34 11.77 16.03
CA MET A 26 9.79 11.94 15.80
C MET A 26 10.59 10.68 16.19
N LYS A 27 10.22 9.96 17.26
CA LYS A 27 10.87 8.69 17.62
C LYS A 27 10.53 7.54 16.66
N GLY A 28 9.39 7.58 15.98
CA GLY A 28 8.98 6.55 15.02
C GLY A 28 9.47 6.77 13.59
N LYS A 29 9.91 7.98 13.22
CA LYS A 29 10.27 8.29 11.82
C LYS A 29 11.55 7.63 11.35
N ASP A 30 12.51 7.42 12.23
CA ASP A 30 13.83 6.85 11.89
C ASP A 30 14.04 5.43 12.40
N SER A 31 13.05 4.85 13.11
CA SER A 31 13.13 3.46 13.57
C SER A 31 12.74 2.51 12.45
N ILE A 32 13.48 1.41 12.35
CA ILE A 32 13.15 0.31 11.46
C ILE A 32 11.91 -0.41 12.03
N GLY A 33 10.89 -0.58 11.20
CA GLY A 33 9.65 -1.27 11.53
C GLY A 33 9.08 -2.00 10.32
N TYR A 34 7.94 -2.65 10.52
CA TYR A 34 7.17 -3.24 9.44
C TYR A 34 6.05 -2.28 9.01
N PHE A 35 5.89 -2.09 7.73
CA PHE A 35 4.90 -1.18 7.18
C PHE A 35 4.06 -1.87 6.11
N HIS A 36 2.74 -1.78 6.25
CA HIS A 36 1.81 -2.13 5.20
C HIS A 36 1.62 -0.94 4.26
N ILE A 37 1.84 -1.16 2.98
CA ILE A 37 1.64 -0.16 1.93
C ILE A 37 0.62 -0.70 0.96
N CYS A 38 -0.41 0.08 0.66
CA CYS A 38 -1.42 -0.32 -0.32
C CYS A 38 -1.95 0.88 -1.11
N THR A 39 -2.53 0.57 -2.27
CA THR A 39 -3.31 1.52 -3.07
C THR A 39 -4.78 1.14 -3.02
N ASP A 40 -5.68 2.12 -3.27
CA ASP A 40 -7.12 1.86 -3.30
C ASP A 40 -7.54 1.30 -4.66
N GLY A 41 -7.98 0.03 -4.69
CA GLY A 41 -8.45 -0.65 -5.90
C GLY A 41 -9.74 -0.08 -6.51
N ARG A 42 -10.43 0.83 -5.80
CA ARG A 42 -11.65 1.48 -6.31
C ARG A 42 -11.36 2.70 -7.17
N VAL A 43 -10.11 3.19 -7.16
CA VAL A 43 -9.72 4.43 -7.86
C VAL A 43 -9.40 4.16 -9.32
N LEU A 44 -8.77 3.04 -9.61
CA LEU A 44 -8.37 2.68 -10.96
C LEU A 44 -9.16 1.45 -11.45
N PRO A 45 -9.58 1.43 -12.71
CA PRO A 45 -10.20 0.24 -13.29
C PRO A 45 -9.20 -0.91 -13.44
N TRP A 46 -7.92 -0.59 -13.66
CA TRP A 46 -6.81 -1.54 -13.76
C TRP A 46 -5.47 -0.84 -13.52
N MET A 47 -4.47 -1.63 -13.16
CA MET A 47 -3.06 -1.25 -13.07
C MET A 47 -2.18 -2.21 -13.89
N PHE A 48 -2.61 -3.47 -13.98
CA PHE A 48 -1.96 -4.51 -14.76
C PHE A 48 -3.04 -5.19 -15.62
N GLN A 49 -2.86 -5.21 -16.95
CA GLN A 49 -3.85 -5.78 -17.87
C GLN A 49 -3.47 -7.19 -18.33
N ASP A 50 -2.19 -7.49 -18.40
CA ASP A 50 -1.71 -8.77 -18.89
C ASP A 50 -0.45 -9.25 -18.14
N GLU A 51 -0.01 -10.46 -18.46
CA GLU A 51 1.16 -11.09 -17.86
C GLU A 51 2.41 -10.21 -17.94
N ARG A 52 2.61 -9.46 -19.03
CA ARG A 52 3.78 -8.58 -19.21
C ARG A 52 3.77 -7.42 -18.21
N ASP A 53 2.60 -6.90 -17.89
CA ASP A 53 2.45 -5.85 -16.89
C ASP A 53 2.78 -6.37 -15.51
N PHE A 54 2.28 -7.55 -15.16
CA PHE A 54 2.59 -8.19 -13.89
C PHE A 54 4.08 -8.52 -13.75
N ILE A 55 4.70 -9.10 -14.77
CA ILE A 55 6.16 -9.35 -14.80
C ILE A 55 6.92 -8.05 -14.56
N ALA A 56 6.54 -7.00 -15.28
CA ALA A 56 7.14 -5.70 -15.10
C ALA A 56 6.90 -5.11 -13.70
N GLY A 57 5.72 -5.35 -13.12
CA GLY A 57 5.38 -4.99 -11.74
C GLY A 57 6.26 -5.70 -10.73
N VAL A 58 6.41 -7.02 -10.84
CA VAL A 58 7.26 -7.84 -9.96
C VAL A 58 8.73 -7.39 -10.06
N ASN A 59 9.24 -7.17 -11.26
CA ASN A 59 10.62 -6.71 -11.45
C ASN A 59 10.89 -5.39 -10.74
N ARG A 60 9.91 -4.49 -10.74
CA ARG A 60 10.02 -3.19 -10.06
C ARG A 60 10.04 -3.30 -8.56
N ILE A 61 9.43 -4.34 -7.96
CA ILE A 61 9.52 -4.56 -6.51
C ILE A 61 10.98 -4.73 -6.10
N GLY A 62 11.70 -5.66 -6.73
CA GLY A 62 13.11 -5.90 -6.44
C GLY A 62 13.99 -4.67 -6.72
N ILE A 63 13.78 -3.99 -7.85
CA ILE A 63 14.54 -2.78 -8.22
C ILE A 63 14.31 -1.65 -7.20
N CYS A 64 13.06 -1.41 -6.82
CA CYS A 64 12.70 -0.35 -5.88
C CYS A 64 13.15 -0.65 -4.46
N SER A 65 13.13 -1.93 -4.03
CA SER A 65 13.59 -2.32 -2.69
C SER A 65 15.08 -2.01 -2.50
N LEU A 66 15.92 -2.33 -3.48
CA LEU A 66 17.34 -1.98 -3.47
C LEU A 66 17.57 -0.46 -3.44
N ARG A 67 16.85 0.29 -4.26
CA ARG A 67 17.00 1.76 -4.32
C ARG A 67 16.53 2.47 -3.07
N ALA A 68 15.49 1.96 -2.43
CA ALA A 68 14.93 2.53 -1.21
C ALA A 68 15.64 2.02 0.06
N GLY A 69 16.42 0.94 -0.03
CA GLY A 69 17.06 0.31 1.12
C GLY A 69 16.06 -0.35 2.06
N VAL A 70 14.98 -0.95 1.52
CA VAL A 70 13.96 -1.68 2.30
C VAL A 70 14.04 -3.17 2.00
N LYS A 71 13.63 -3.99 2.97
CA LYS A 71 13.38 -5.43 2.75
C LYS A 71 11.92 -5.64 2.40
N VAL A 72 11.68 -6.47 1.38
CA VAL A 72 10.33 -6.91 1.01
C VAL A 72 9.99 -8.13 1.84
N ILE A 73 8.92 -8.06 2.62
CA ILE A 73 8.44 -9.17 3.46
C ILE A 73 7.32 -9.90 2.71
N ALA A 74 6.27 -9.20 2.32
CA ALA A 74 5.18 -9.78 1.54
C ALA A 74 4.70 -8.80 0.47
N PHE A 75 4.10 -9.34 -0.59
CA PHE A 75 3.42 -8.51 -1.60
C PHE A 75 2.32 -9.30 -2.32
N VAL A 76 1.37 -8.57 -2.86
CA VAL A 76 0.45 -9.05 -3.89
C VAL A 76 0.17 -7.92 -4.89
N LEU A 77 0.23 -8.27 -6.18
CA LEU A 77 -0.19 -7.40 -7.27
C LEU A 77 -1.55 -7.89 -7.77
N MET A 78 -2.57 -7.06 -7.61
CA MET A 78 -3.89 -7.29 -8.18
C MET A 78 -4.01 -6.50 -9.49
N ASP A 79 -5.00 -6.81 -10.28
CA ASP A 79 -5.24 -6.11 -11.55
C ASP A 79 -5.40 -4.59 -11.41
N ASN A 80 -5.98 -4.10 -10.31
CA ASN A 80 -6.29 -2.68 -10.09
C ASN A 80 -5.66 -2.06 -8.83
N HIS A 81 -4.97 -2.83 -7.99
CA HIS A 81 -4.31 -2.35 -6.79
C HIS A 81 -3.13 -3.23 -6.35
N ILE A 82 -2.37 -2.75 -5.39
CA ILE A 82 -1.18 -3.41 -4.88
C ILE A 82 -1.12 -3.35 -3.36
N HIS A 83 -0.53 -4.39 -2.77
CA HIS A 83 -0.19 -4.42 -1.36
C HIS A 83 1.26 -4.86 -1.17
N PHE A 84 1.95 -4.23 -0.22
CA PHE A 84 3.30 -4.60 0.22
C PHE A 84 3.38 -4.62 1.73
N VAL A 85 4.12 -5.55 2.30
CA VAL A 85 4.70 -5.43 3.65
C VAL A 85 6.19 -5.24 3.48
N LEU A 86 6.70 -4.11 3.97
CA LEU A 86 8.12 -3.78 3.91
C LEU A 86 8.68 -3.63 5.31
N GLN A 87 9.96 -4.00 5.48
CA GLN A 87 10.77 -3.67 6.64
C GLN A 87 11.75 -2.56 6.28
N GLY A 88 11.71 -1.48 7.05
CA GLY A 88 12.56 -0.30 6.85
C GLY A 88 12.11 0.86 7.72
N THR A 89 12.57 2.07 7.45
CA THR A 89 12.06 3.28 8.07
C THR A 89 10.87 3.84 7.27
N MET A 90 10.04 4.67 7.88
CA MET A 90 8.93 5.33 7.18
C MET A 90 9.40 6.16 5.96
N PRO A 91 10.50 6.94 6.02
CA PRO A 91 11.02 7.62 4.84
C PRO A 91 11.43 6.66 3.72
N GLN A 92 12.10 5.54 4.03
CA GLN A 92 12.47 4.53 3.04
C GLN A 92 11.25 3.92 2.37
N CYS A 93 10.21 3.60 3.14
CA CYS A 93 8.93 3.08 2.61
C CYS A 93 8.25 4.08 1.66
N LYS A 94 8.28 5.38 1.99
CA LYS A 94 7.79 6.44 1.11
C LYS A 94 8.59 6.54 -0.19
N VAL A 95 9.93 6.43 -0.12
CA VAL A 95 10.79 6.40 -1.30
C VAL A 95 10.45 5.19 -2.17
N PHE A 96 10.31 4.00 -1.56
CA PHE A 96 9.94 2.78 -2.28
C PHE A 96 8.66 2.95 -3.11
N ILE A 97 7.56 3.36 -2.47
CA ILE A 97 6.27 3.44 -3.17
C ILE A 97 6.24 4.56 -4.22
N THR A 98 6.94 5.66 -3.97
CA THR A 98 7.08 6.74 -4.96
C THR A 98 7.80 6.26 -6.20
N LEU A 99 8.94 5.57 -6.03
CA LEU A 99 9.70 4.97 -7.13
C LEU A 99 8.87 3.90 -7.86
N TYR A 100 8.18 3.05 -7.11
CA TYR A 100 7.34 1.99 -7.70
C TYR A 100 6.24 2.58 -8.59
N LYS A 101 5.51 3.57 -8.09
CA LYS A 101 4.48 4.28 -8.88
C LYS A 101 5.07 4.96 -10.10
N GLN A 102 6.20 5.65 -9.96
CA GLN A 102 6.88 6.33 -11.07
C GLN A 102 7.31 5.35 -12.17
N LEU A 103 8.00 4.27 -11.80
CA LEU A 103 8.48 3.29 -12.77
C LEU A 103 7.34 2.52 -13.43
N THR A 104 6.29 2.19 -12.66
CA THR A 104 5.09 1.53 -13.20
C THR A 104 4.30 2.47 -14.11
N GLY A 105 4.13 3.74 -13.71
CA GLY A 105 3.50 4.76 -14.54
C GLY A 105 4.24 4.98 -15.86
N THR A 106 5.58 5.00 -15.84
CA THR A 106 6.40 5.07 -17.07
C THR A 106 6.17 3.85 -17.98
N TRP A 107 6.02 2.65 -17.40
CA TRP A 107 5.71 1.45 -18.17
C TRP A 107 4.33 1.54 -18.82
N ILE A 108 3.32 1.96 -18.06
CA ILE A 108 1.95 2.15 -18.55
C ILE A 108 1.94 3.18 -19.68
N HIS A 109 2.66 4.29 -19.51
CA HIS A 109 2.80 5.29 -20.57
C HIS A 109 3.40 4.71 -21.85
N ILE A 110 4.49 3.96 -21.74
CA ILE A 110 5.15 3.36 -22.92
C ILE A 110 4.24 2.36 -23.65
N ARG A 111 3.44 1.59 -22.90
CA ARG A 111 2.58 0.56 -23.49
C ARG A 111 1.24 1.07 -23.98
N TYR A 112 0.65 2.01 -23.26
CA TYR A 112 -0.75 2.41 -23.46
C TYR A 112 -0.91 3.90 -23.77
N GLY A 113 0.16 4.69 -23.78
CA GLY A 113 0.12 6.13 -24.04
C GLY A 113 -0.49 6.98 -22.91
N LEU A 114 -0.75 6.38 -21.72
CA LEU A 114 -1.41 7.07 -20.60
C LEU A 114 -0.39 7.84 -19.75
N ASN A 115 -0.57 9.16 -19.66
CA ASN A 115 0.26 10.02 -18.82
C ASN A 115 -0.29 10.11 -17.41
N ASP A 116 0.59 10.27 -16.42
CA ASP A 116 0.26 10.53 -15.01
C ASP A 116 -0.73 9.53 -14.36
N PHE A 117 -0.95 8.38 -14.97
CA PHE A 117 -1.97 7.39 -14.61
C PHE A 117 -1.90 6.98 -13.12
N LEU A 118 -0.69 6.81 -12.57
CA LEU A 118 -0.49 6.44 -11.17
C LEU A 118 -0.09 7.60 -10.26
N LYS A 119 0.11 8.79 -10.79
CA LYS A 119 0.66 9.92 -10.04
C LYS A 119 -0.22 10.31 -8.85
N LEU A 120 -1.51 10.42 -9.08
CA LEU A 120 -2.49 10.85 -8.09
C LEU A 120 -3.16 9.67 -7.35
N LEU A 121 -2.73 8.43 -7.62
CA LEU A 121 -3.30 7.26 -6.95
C LEU A 121 -3.02 7.34 -5.43
N PRO A 122 -4.06 7.40 -4.59
CA PRO A 122 -3.90 7.42 -3.15
C PRO A 122 -3.13 6.18 -2.67
N THR A 123 -2.20 6.40 -1.76
CA THR A 123 -1.39 5.34 -1.18
C THR A 123 -1.45 5.45 0.32
N ASN A 124 -1.74 4.35 0.99
CA ASN A 124 -1.70 4.24 2.44
C ASN A 124 -0.40 3.59 2.89
N ILE A 125 0.18 4.08 3.99
CA ILE A 125 1.34 3.48 4.66
C ILE A 125 0.99 3.38 6.14
N MET A 126 0.85 2.16 6.64
CA MET A 126 0.48 1.86 8.02
C MET A 126 1.61 1.12 8.73
N LEU A 127 2.01 1.60 9.92
CA LEU A 127 2.96 0.89 10.78
C LEU A 127 2.27 -0.34 11.38
N LEU A 128 2.93 -1.49 11.28
CA LEU A 128 2.54 -2.75 11.90
C LEU A 128 3.33 -2.90 13.21
N ASP A 129 2.81 -2.34 14.28
CA ASP A 129 3.52 -2.18 15.56
C ASP A 129 3.41 -3.41 16.49
N THR A 130 2.59 -4.39 16.13
CA THR A 130 2.44 -5.64 16.88
C THR A 130 2.60 -6.86 15.98
N GLU A 131 3.03 -7.99 16.59
CA GLU A 131 3.12 -9.27 15.88
C GLU A 131 1.78 -9.68 15.28
N GLU A 132 0.70 -9.50 16.03
CA GLU A 132 -0.65 -9.87 15.57
C GLU A 132 -1.05 -9.08 14.32
N ARG A 133 -0.80 -7.77 14.29
CA ARG A 133 -1.05 -6.93 13.11
C ARG A 133 -0.22 -7.39 11.92
N LEU A 134 1.06 -7.70 12.14
CA LEU A 134 1.93 -8.19 11.09
C LEU A 134 1.38 -9.49 10.47
N LEU A 135 1.05 -10.48 11.30
CA LEU A 135 0.55 -11.79 10.85
C LEU A 135 -0.82 -11.67 10.16
N ASN A 136 -1.74 -10.89 10.74
CA ASN A 136 -3.05 -10.64 10.14
C ASN A 136 -2.92 -9.93 8.79
N THR A 137 -2.04 -8.93 8.69
CA THR A 137 -1.84 -8.18 7.45
C THR A 137 -1.20 -9.05 6.36
N ILE A 138 -0.21 -9.87 6.69
CA ILE A 138 0.39 -10.80 5.72
C ILE A 138 -0.68 -11.77 5.20
N ALA A 139 -1.43 -12.41 6.09
CA ALA A 139 -2.49 -13.33 5.70
C ALA A 139 -3.61 -12.63 4.87
N TYR A 140 -3.98 -11.40 5.22
CA TYR A 140 -4.90 -10.59 4.45
C TYR A 140 -4.39 -10.32 3.03
N ILE A 141 -3.13 -9.91 2.88
CA ILE A 141 -2.50 -9.64 1.58
C ILE A 141 -2.50 -10.91 0.72
N ASP A 142 -2.08 -12.03 1.29
CA ASP A 142 -1.97 -13.28 0.57
C ASP A 142 -3.34 -13.87 0.19
N ARG A 143 -4.42 -13.52 0.93
CA ARG A 143 -5.80 -13.89 0.62
C ARG A 143 -6.49 -13.00 -0.41
N ASN A 144 -5.97 -11.82 -0.70
CA ASN A 144 -6.62 -10.87 -1.61
C ASN A 144 -7.10 -11.50 -2.91
N PRO A 145 -6.32 -12.34 -3.61
CA PRO A 145 -6.78 -12.99 -4.85
C PRO A 145 -7.98 -13.91 -4.63
N VAL A 146 -8.01 -14.63 -3.52
CA VAL A 146 -9.13 -15.55 -3.19
C VAL A 146 -10.41 -14.76 -2.90
N VAL A 147 -10.29 -13.67 -2.12
CA VAL A 147 -11.41 -12.78 -1.76
C VAL A 147 -11.95 -12.04 -3.00
N ALA A 148 -11.06 -11.66 -3.91
CA ALA A 148 -11.44 -11.06 -5.19
C ALA A 148 -12.07 -12.05 -6.19
N GLY A 149 -12.19 -13.33 -5.83
CA GLY A 149 -12.82 -14.34 -6.65
C GLY A 149 -11.94 -14.98 -7.73
N TYR A 150 -10.62 -14.76 -7.65
CA TYR A 150 -9.69 -15.46 -8.54
C TYR A 150 -9.67 -16.96 -8.23
N ARG A 151 -9.56 -17.80 -9.27
CA ARG A 151 -9.54 -19.27 -9.16
C ARG A 151 -8.15 -19.81 -8.80
N TYR A 152 -7.55 -19.27 -7.74
CA TYR A 152 -6.26 -19.70 -7.22
C TYR A 152 -6.36 -19.93 -5.71
N LEU A 153 -5.60 -20.87 -5.18
CA LEU A 153 -5.28 -20.84 -3.77
C LEU A 153 -4.34 -19.65 -3.50
N ALA A 154 -4.38 -19.10 -2.28
CA ALA A 154 -3.51 -17.97 -1.91
C ALA A 154 -2.03 -18.25 -2.22
N THR A 155 -1.58 -19.49 -1.99
CA THR A 155 -0.22 -19.96 -2.23
C THR A 155 0.10 -20.31 -3.70
N GLU A 156 -0.88 -20.22 -4.60
CA GLU A 156 -0.71 -20.52 -6.02
C GLU A 156 -0.79 -19.26 -6.89
N TYR A 157 -1.26 -18.15 -6.34
CA TYR A 157 -1.40 -16.91 -7.10
C TYR A 157 -0.02 -16.45 -7.63
N PRO A 158 0.13 -16.28 -8.96
CA PRO A 158 1.44 -16.09 -9.57
C PRO A 158 2.08 -14.73 -9.22
N TRP A 159 1.27 -13.73 -8.87
CA TRP A 159 1.71 -12.34 -8.66
C TRP A 159 1.70 -11.95 -7.17
N GLY A 160 1.95 -12.93 -6.31
CA GLY A 160 2.03 -12.76 -4.86
C GLY A 160 3.21 -13.47 -4.24
N SER A 161 3.56 -13.06 -3.01
CA SER A 161 4.67 -13.63 -2.23
C SER A 161 4.34 -14.98 -1.60
N ALA A 162 3.05 -15.28 -1.34
CA ALA A 162 2.60 -16.47 -0.65
C ALA A 162 3.14 -17.78 -1.23
N ARG A 163 3.30 -17.84 -2.55
CA ARG A 163 3.82 -19.03 -3.25
C ARG A 163 5.29 -19.35 -2.95
N TYR A 164 6.02 -18.43 -2.32
CA TYR A 164 7.44 -18.58 -2.01
C TYR A 164 7.70 -18.91 -0.54
N LEU A 165 6.64 -19.02 0.28
CA LEU A 165 6.73 -19.34 1.70
C LEU A 165 6.68 -20.85 1.92
N PHE A 166 7.44 -21.31 2.91
CA PHE A 166 7.49 -22.73 3.32
C PHE A 166 7.78 -23.71 2.18
N LYS A 167 8.44 -23.25 1.13
CA LYS A 167 8.88 -24.14 0.05
C LYS A 167 10.08 -24.96 0.49
N SER A 168 9.95 -26.29 0.37
CA SER A 168 11.14 -27.12 0.17
C SER A 168 11.74 -26.74 -1.19
N SER A 169 13.08 -26.58 -1.24
CA SER A 169 13.83 -26.20 -2.44
C SER A 169 13.49 -27.09 -3.64
N ARG A 170 12.45 -26.75 -4.39
CA ARG A 170 12.26 -27.27 -5.74
C ARG A 170 13.02 -26.36 -6.67
N GLU A 171 14.00 -26.91 -7.36
CA GLU A 171 14.63 -26.22 -8.48
C GLU A 171 13.53 -25.80 -9.47
N GLU A 172 13.29 -24.51 -9.58
CA GLU A 172 12.44 -23.99 -10.64
C GLU A 172 13.18 -24.22 -11.95
N LYS A 173 12.60 -25.00 -12.86
CA LYS A 173 13.14 -25.23 -14.19
C LYS A 173 13.18 -23.89 -14.94
N ASP A 174 14.24 -23.69 -15.72
CA ASP A 174 14.44 -22.50 -16.58
C ASP A 174 14.70 -21.16 -15.88
N VAL A 175 15.32 -21.21 -14.71
CA VAL A 175 15.75 -20.03 -13.96
C VAL A 175 17.27 -19.87 -14.03
N LYS A 176 17.76 -18.65 -14.27
CA LYS A 176 19.20 -18.34 -14.39
C LYS A 176 19.60 -17.24 -13.40
N PRO A 177 20.78 -17.33 -12.76
CA PRO A 177 21.32 -16.21 -11.99
C PRO A 177 21.66 -15.04 -12.91
N LEU A 178 21.48 -13.81 -12.40
CA LEU A 178 21.74 -12.59 -13.19
C LEU A 178 23.20 -12.45 -13.61
N SER A 179 24.14 -13.06 -12.84
CA SER A 179 25.56 -13.11 -13.18
C SER A 179 25.86 -13.80 -14.52
N MET A 180 24.96 -14.65 -15.02
CA MET A 180 25.08 -15.28 -16.33
C MET A 180 24.61 -14.39 -17.50
N LEU A 181 24.03 -13.25 -17.22
CA LEU A 181 23.49 -12.34 -18.24
C LEU A 181 24.37 -11.10 -18.40
N SER A 182 24.50 -10.63 -19.63
CA SER A 182 25.24 -9.40 -19.89
C SER A 182 24.49 -8.18 -19.30
N CYS A 183 25.23 -7.15 -18.89
CA CYS A 183 24.65 -5.90 -18.43
C CYS A 183 23.70 -5.27 -19.49
N ARG A 184 24.00 -5.47 -20.77
CA ARG A 184 23.15 -4.98 -21.88
C ARG A 184 21.81 -5.72 -21.89
N SER A 185 21.83 -7.05 -21.75
CA SER A 185 20.61 -7.88 -21.70
C SER A 185 19.76 -7.50 -20.49
N LEU A 186 20.36 -7.37 -19.31
CA LEU A 186 19.66 -6.98 -18.09
C LEU A 186 19.00 -5.60 -18.21
N ARG A 187 19.72 -4.61 -18.77
CA ARG A 187 19.17 -3.27 -19.01
C ARG A 187 17.99 -3.28 -19.97
N SER A 188 18.08 -4.08 -21.02
CA SER A 188 17.01 -4.23 -22.02
C SER A 188 15.76 -4.88 -21.40
N MET A 189 15.93 -6.00 -20.67
CA MET A 189 14.84 -6.79 -20.09
C MET A 189 14.17 -6.06 -18.92
N LEU A 190 14.97 -5.54 -17.99
CA LEU A 190 14.48 -4.96 -16.74
C LEU A 190 14.25 -3.44 -16.83
N ARG A 191 14.67 -2.82 -17.94
CA ARG A 191 14.59 -1.36 -18.18
C ARG A 191 15.11 -0.53 -16.99
N THR A 192 16.23 -0.97 -16.42
CA THR A 192 16.88 -0.29 -15.30
C THR A 192 18.39 -0.17 -15.51
N ARG A 193 18.99 0.85 -14.88
CA ARG A 193 20.44 1.00 -14.77
C ARG A 193 20.96 0.60 -13.38
N VAL A 194 20.06 0.17 -12.48
CA VAL A 194 20.43 -0.31 -11.16
C VAL A 194 21.24 -1.58 -11.31
N VAL A 195 22.35 -1.67 -10.62
CA VAL A 195 23.14 -2.90 -10.52
C VAL A 195 22.43 -3.82 -9.54
N LEU A 196 21.94 -4.94 -10.05
CA LEU A 196 21.26 -5.97 -9.25
C LEU A 196 22.29 -7.00 -8.76
N PRO A 197 22.06 -7.62 -7.58
CA PRO A 197 22.93 -8.68 -7.08
C PRO A 197 23.02 -9.85 -8.07
N GLY A 198 24.24 -10.29 -8.38
CA GLY A 198 24.48 -11.33 -9.39
C GLY A 198 23.86 -12.69 -9.05
N HIS A 199 23.62 -12.96 -7.76
CA HIS A 199 22.96 -14.18 -7.28
C HIS A 199 21.43 -14.16 -7.44
N TRP A 200 20.82 -12.99 -7.68
CA TRP A 200 19.39 -12.93 -7.98
C TRP A 200 19.10 -13.72 -9.26
N ARG A 201 17.92 -14.28 -9.31
CA ARG A 201 17.52 -15.18 -10.40
C ARG A 201 16.41 -14.54 -11.25
N ILE A 202 16.40 -14.93 -12.52
CA ILE A 202 15.41 -14.50 -13.50
C ILE A 202 14.91 -15.71 -14.28
N ASP A 203 13.62 -15.76 -14.58
CA ASP A 203 13.00 -16.81 -15.37
C ASP A 203 13.12 -16.57 -16.89
N SER A 204 12.65 -17.54 -17.67
CA SER A 204 12.65 -17.48 -19.13
C SER A 204 11.73 -16.39 -19.70
N LYS A 205 10.77 -15.88 -18.94
CA LYS A 205 9.87 -14.77 -19.31
C LYS A 205 10.44 -13.40 -18.97
N GLY A 206 11.62 -13.34 -18.34
CA GLY A 206 12.26 -12.10 -17.91
C GLY A 206 11.73 -11.54 -16.59
N MET A 207 11.12 -12.38 -15.76
CA MET A 207 10.68 -12.02 -14.42
C MET A 207 11.77 -12.35 -13.39
N LEU A 208 12.14 -11.37 -12.57
CA LEU A 208 12.96 -11.62 -11.39
C LEU A 208 12.22 -12.60 -10.47
N CYS A 209 12.91 -13.66 -10.05
CA CYS A 209 12.34 -14.60 -9.10
C CYS A 209 12.15 -13.93 -7.74
N PRO A 210 10.91 -13.82 -7.22
CA PRO A 210 10.64 -13.10 -5.99
C PRO A 210 11.42 -13.61 -4.77
N ASP A 211 11.74 -14.91 -4.70
CA ASP A 211 12.57 -15.48 -3.66
C ASP A 211 14.01 -14.91 -3.62
N SER A 212 14.43 -14.21 -4.67
CA SER A 212 15.72 -13.51 -4.70
C SER A 212 15.71 -12.21 -3.86
N PHE A 213 14.55 -11.60 -3.65
CA PHE A 213 14.44 -10.31 -2.97
C PHE A 213 13.41 -10.25 -1.83
N ILE A 214 12.62 -11.32 -1.64
CA ILE A 214 11.73 -11.46 -0.48
C ILE A 214 12.53 -12.02 0.70
N ASP A 215 12.33 -11.46 1.89
CA ASP A 215 12.84 -12.06 3.13
C ASP A 215 11.79 -13.03 3.71
N ALA A 216 11.62 -14.18 3.07
CA ALA A 216 10.68 -15.23 3.48
C ALA A 216 10.97 -15.74 4.90
N SER A 217 12.27 -15.77 5.30
CA SER A 217 12.67 -16.25 6.62
C SER A 217 12.03 -15.47 7.76
N VAL A 218 11.76 -14.18 7.57
CA VAL A 218 11.05 -13.36 8.55
C VAL A 218 9.63 -13.89 8.73
N ILE A 219 8.87 -14.11 7.65
CA ILE A 219 7.50 -14.62 7.72
C ILE A 219 7.48 -16.00 8.36
N GLU A 220 8.37 -16.90 7.91
CA GLU A 220 8.47 -18.28 8.40
C GLU A 220 8.83 -18.31 9.89
N SER A 221 9.66 -17.39 10.37
CA SER A 221 10.00 -17.28 11.80
C SER A 221 8.80 -16.89 12.66
N TYR A 222 7.91 -16.03 12.16
CA TYR A 222 6.70 -15.60 12.86
C TYR A 222 5.59 -16.65 12.81
N PHE A 223 5.29 -17.22 11.66
CA PHE A 223 4.26 -18.27 11.55
C PHE A 223 4.74 -19.61 12.09
N LYS A 224 6.06 -19.87 12.11
CA LYS A 224 6.73 -21.08 12.60
C LYS A 224 6.43 -22.35 11.81
N THR A 225 5.19 -22.55 11.34
CA THR A 225 4.80 -23.74 10.60
C THR A 225 3.85 -23.43 9.45
N PRO A 226 3.87 -24.22 8.34
CA PRO A 226 2.88 -24.09 7.26
C PRO A 226 1.43 -24.24 7.73
N VAL A 227 1.19 -25.11 8.74
CA VAL A 227 -0.14 -25.34 9.30
C VAL A 227 -0.67 -24.06 9.97
N ARG A 228 0.17 -23.40 10.79
CA ARG A 228 -0.22 -22.13 11.43
C ARG A 228 -0.47 -21.04 10.37
N TYR A 229 0.35 -20.96 9.34
CA TYR A 229 0.15 -20.04 8.23
C TYR A 229 -1.18 -20.32 7.51
N SER A 230 -1.47 -21.58 7.17
CA SER A 230 -2.75 -21.98 6.56
C SER A 230 -3.96 -21.65 7.44
N TYR A 231 -3.82 -21.79 8.76
CA TYR A 231 -4.87 -21.36 9.69
C TYR A 231 -5.15 -19.87 9.60
N PHE A 232 -4.11 -19.02 9.51
CA PHE A 232 -4.30 -17.58 9.30
C PHE A 232 -4.94 -17.28 7.95
N LEU A 233 -4.57 -17.99 6.89
CA LEU A 233 -5.20 -17.86 5.57
C LEU A 233 -6.68 -18.26 5.57
N SER A 234 -7.14 -19.07 6.51
CA SER A 234 -8.57 -19.45 6.63
C SER A 234 -9.42 -18.43 7.38
N LYS A 235 -8.80 -17.49 8.11
CA LYS A 235 -9.53 -16.46 8.88
C LYS A 235 -10.10 -15.40 7.95
N LYS A 236 -11.28 -14.88 8.31
CA LYS A 236 -11.86 -13.69 7.67
C LYS A 236 -11.25 -12.44 8.31
N LEU A 237 -10.16 -11.93 7.74
CA LEU A 237 -9.39 -10.82 8.29
C LEU A 237 -9.72 -9.48 7.61
N GLU A 238 -10.48 -9.50 6.52
CA GLU A 238 -10.74 -8.35 5.67
C GLU A 238 -11.32 -7.18 6.47
N GLY A 239 -12.35 -7.42 7.26
CA GLY A 239 -12.98 -6.38 8.07
C GLY A 239 -12.05 -5.75 9.12
N ILE A 240 -11.16 -6.55 9.72
CA ILE A 240 -10.20 -6.08 10.73
C ILE A 240 -9.13 -5.19 10.06
N VAL A 241 -8.49 -5.71 9.02
CA VAL A 241 -7.39 -5.00 8.35
C VAL A 241 -7.90 -3.77 7.61
N GLU A 242 -9.05 -3.86 6.95
CA GLU A 242 -9.67 -2.71 6.28
C GLU A 242 -10.08 -1.62 7.27
N GLN A 243 -10.62 -1.98 8.43
CA GLN A 243 -10.92 -1.03 9.49
C GLN A 243 -9.65 -0.35 10.02
N GLU A 244 -8.57 -1.10 10.23
CA GLU A 244 -7.28 -0.53 10.66
C GLU A 244 -6.69 0.39 9.58
N LEU A 245 -6.77 0.02 8.31
CA LEU A 245 -6.38 0.86 7.19
C LEU A 245 -7.19 2.16 7.15
N GLU A 246 -8.51 2.07 7.30
CA GLU A 246 -9.37 3.25 7.37
C GLU A 246 -9.02 4.15 8.56
N LEU A 247 -8.73 3.59 9.72
CA LEU A 247 -8.31 4.33 10.90
C LEU A 247 -6.95 5.01 10.69
N SER A 248 -6.01 4.36 10.00
CA SER A 248 -4.68 4.91 9.74
C SER A 248 -4.67 6.05 8.71
N GLN A 249 -5.62 6.04 7.77
CA GLN A 249 -5.81 7.11 6.78
C GLN A 249 -6.42 8.38 7.38
N ARG A 250 -7.00 8.26 8.57
CA ARG A 250 -7.62 9.39 9.24
C ARG A 250 -6.53 10.31 9.84
N ALA A 251 -6.05 11.26 9.05
CA ALA A 251 -5.83 12.57 9.64
C ALA A 251 -7.22 13.00 10.11
N PHE A 252 -7.48 12.94 11.43
CA PHE A 252 -8.77 13.23 12.01
C PHE A 252 -9.11 14.70 11.71
N ILE A 253 -9.90 14.92 10.65
CA ILE A 253 -10.47 16.23 10.40
C ILE A 253 -11.72 16.29 11.28
N PRO A 254 -11.75 17.19 12.27
CA PRO A 254 -12.94 17.38 13.12
C PRO A 254 -14.18 17.69 12.27
N ASP A 255 -15.34 17.24 12.71
CA ASP A 255 -16.62 17.49 12.01
C ASP A 255 -16.85 19.00 11.73
N ILE A 256 -16.33 19.88 12.59
CA ILE A 256 -16.41 21.34 12.42
C ILE A 256 -15.61 21.81 11.20
N GLU A 257 -14.37 21.35 11.07
CA GLU A 257 -13.51 21.63 9.90
C GLU A 257 -14.06 21.02 8.63
N LEU A 258 -14.54 19.78 8.72
CA LEU A 258 -15.13 19.09 7.58
C LEU A 258 -16.39 19.82 7.06
N ARG A 259 -17.23 20.35 7.96
CA ARG A 259 -18.37 21.21 7.57
C ARG A 259 -17.95 22.49 6.88
N ALA A 260 -16.86 23.12 7.32
CA ALA A 260 -16.32 24.31 6.65
C ALA A 260 -15.84 23.98 5.23
N ILE A 261 -15.15 22.84 5.07
CA ILE A 261 -14.70 22.34 3.78
C ILE A 261 -15.90 22.05 2.85
N VAL A 262 -16.94 21.39 3.37
CA VAL A 262 -18.16 21.10 2.60
C VAL A 262 -18.86 22.37 2.15
N ARG A 263 -19.02 23.36 3.03
CA ARG A 263 -19.62 24.65 2.65
C ARG A 263 -18.82 25.34 1.55
N LYS A 264 -17.50 25.35 1.67
CA LYS A 264 -16.61 25.91 0.65
C LYS A 264 -16.78 25.21 -0.71
N MET A 265 -16.84 23.86 -0.72
CA MET A 265 -17.09 23.08 -1.94
C MET A 265 -18.44 23.42 -2.56
N ILE A 266 -19.51 23.53 -1.75
CA ILE A 266 -20.85 23.85 -2.23
C ILE A 266 -20.85 25.22 -2.92
N SER A 267 -20.23 26.22 -2.28
CA SER A 267 -20.16 27.59 -2.82
C SER A 267 -19.30 27.66 -4.08
N GLU A 268 -18.08 27.06 -4.07
CA GLU A 268 -17.12 27.20 -5.17
C GLU A 268 -17.47 26.32 -6.39
N GLU A 269 -17.99 25.10 -6.17
CA GLU A 269 -18.21 24.14 -7.26
C GLU A 269 -19.64 24.16 -7.80
N PHE A 270 -20.60 24.53 -6.96
CA PHE A 270 -22.03 24.50 -7.34
C PHE A 270 -22.76 25.87 -7.25
N GLY A 271 -22.07 26.90 -6.71
CA GLY A 271 -22.65 28.23 -6.58
C GLY A 271 -23.91 28.26 -5.69
N LYS A 272 -23.96 27.38 -4.67
CA LYS A 272 -25.07 27.22 -3.72
C LYS A 272 -24.60 27.52 -2.30
N ASP A 273 -25.55 27.82 -1.43
CA ASP A 273 -25.25 28.14 -0.02
C ASP A 273 -25.45 26.93 0.92
N SER A 274 -26.24 25.96 0.50
CA SER A 274 -26.60 24.82 1.34
C SER A 274 -26.59 23.50 0.58
N ILE A 275 -26.25 22.42 1.30
CA ILE A 275 -26.31 21.02 0.79
C ILE A 275 -27.75 20.65 0.40
N ALA A 276 -28.76 21.24 1.05
CA ALA A 276 -30.17 20.98 0.77
C ALA A 276 -30.60 21.42 -0.63
N GLU A 277 -29.89 22.39 -1.23
CA GLU A 277 -30.15 22.91 -2.57
C GLU A 277 -29.51 22.09 -3.68
N LEU A 278 -28.69 21.11 -3.33
CA LEU A 278 -28.02 20.26 -4.28
C LEU A 278 -28.85 19.03 -4.65
N ASP A 279 -28.78 18.67 -5.92
CA ASP A 279 -29.36 17.41 -6.39
C ASP A 279 -28.59 16.18 -5.88
N VAL A 280 -29.13 15.00 -6.13
CA VAL A 280 -28.54 13.73 -5.67
C VAL A 280 -27.14 13.52 -6.27
N ASN A 281 -26.92 13.90 -7.53
CA ASN A 281 -25.63 13.70 -8.20
C ASN A 281 -24.55 14.60 -7.61
N ALA A 282 -24.86 15.87 -7.35
CA ALA A 282 -23.97 16.82 -6.70
C ALA A 282 -23.62 16.39 -5.27
N ARG A 283 -24.59 15.88 -4.49
CA ARG A 283 -24.34 15.32 -3.15
C ARG A 283 -23.44 14.10 -3.21
N LEU A 284 -23.66 13.20 -4.17
CA LEU A 284 -22.79 12.03 -4.39
C LEU A 284 -21.36 12.45 -4.79
N ALA A 285 -21.20 13.51 -5.60
CA ALA A 285 -19.90 14.05 -5.95
C ALA A 285 -19.14 14.56 -4.71
N ILE A 286 -19.82 15.33 -3.85
CA ILE A 286 -19.27 15.79 -2.58
C ILE A 286 -18.94 14.59 -1.67
N ALA A 287 -19.84 13.61 -1.53
CA ALA A 287 -19.62 12.43 -0.72
C ALA A 287 -18.38 11.65 -1.17
N ARG A 288 -18.21 11.47 -2.48
CA ARG A 288 -16.99 10.86 -3.08
C ARG A 288 -15.75 11.68 -2.74
N LYS A 289 -15.79 13.00 -2.90
CA LYS A 289 -14.65 13.87 -2.60
C LYS A 289 -14.29 13.83 -1.11
N LEU A 290 -15.28 13.84 -0.20
CA LEU A 290 -15.06 13.65 1.23
C LEU A 290 -14.43 12.30 1.54
N ARG A 291 -14.89 11.24 0.88
CA ARG A 291 -14.35 9.89 1.08
C ARG A 291 -12.91 9.77 0.62
N TYR A 292 -12.59 10.26 -0.58
CA TYR A 292 -11.32 9.99 -1.24
C TYR A 292 -10.25 11.06 -1.00
N SER A 293 -10.62 12.34 -0.92
CA SER A 293 -9.65 13.43 -0.74
C SER A 293 -9.44 13.79 0.73
N TYR A 294 -10.45 13.57 1.58
CA TYR A 294 -10.41 13.92 3.00
C TYR A 294 -10.48 12.70 3.93
N ALA A 295 -10.44 11.50 3.38
CA ALA A 295 -10.48 10.24 4.13
C ALA A 295 -11.61 10.16 5.18
N SER A 296 -12.76 10.82 4.91
CA SER A 296 -13.87 10.90 5.84
C SER A 296 -14.56 9.55 5.99
N THR A 297 -15.04 9.25 7.19
CA THR A 297 -15.78 8.01 7.46
C THR A 297 -17.18 8.09 6.85
N ILE A 298 -17.77 6.92 6.53
CA ILE A 298 -19.18 6.86 6.09
C ILE A 298 -20.09 7.58 7.07
N LYS A 299 -19.84 7.42 8.39
CA LYS A 299 -20.60 8.08 9.46
C LYS A 299 -20.42 9.60 9.48
N GLN A 300 -19.25 10.13 9.12
CA GLN A 300 -19.03 11.57 8.93
C GLN A 300 -19.72 12.06 7.66
N ILE A 301 -19.55 11.35 6.55
CA ILE A 301 -20.18 11.71 5.27
C ILE A 301 -21.69 11.78 5.44
N SER A 302 -22.33 10.79 6.05
CA SER A 302 -23.78 10.77 6.26
C SER A 302 -24.31 11.90 7.17
N ARG A 303 -23.43 12.58 7.93
CA ARG A 303 -23.80 13.78 8.71
C ARG A 303 -23.57 15.09 7.96
N MET A 304 -22.83 15.03 6.86
CA MET A 304 -22.42 16.20 6.09
C MET A 304 -23.20 16.37 4.78
N VAL A 305 -23.66 15.22 4.22
CA VAL A 305 -24.32 15.11 2.92
C VAL A 305 -25.70 14.47 3.04
#